data_3b493f58c9468fcd0a675a18b2f578a9
#
_entry.id   3b493f58c9468fcd0a675a18b2f578a9
#
_cell.length_a   1.000
_cell.length_b   1.000
_cell.length_c   1.000
_cell.angle_alpha   90.00
_cell.angle_beta   90.00
_cell.angle_gamma   90.00
#
_symmetry.space_group_name_H-M   'P 1'
#
loop_
_entity.id
_entity.type
_entity.pdbx_description
1 polymer ?
#
loop_
_entity_poly.entity_id
_entity_poly.type
_entity_poly.pdbx_seq_one_letter_code
_entity_poly.pdbx_strand_id
1 'polypeptide(L)'
;LSSIDIHTDWVLLGLGILTILSYLFDLLAKKTKFPSVILLVLIGILFRLYCDTNGLTYGVLEDILPTLGSIGLILIVLEGSMELSTEREKLPLIFRALFSALVIMLLTVTALTLLFYYLFHMGFYISMINAIPLSIISSAVAIPSSLGFSKKKREFIIYESSFSDIIGIILFNHALANNPLKPEIFFKFGFEIIVVLAVTMLCSFLLIKVLKRIEHKIKYFLPIAVLIILYALGEMVHVSSLMMVFSFGLFMANSRTLFPRFIRKYCDHDQLNVNLKQLQMLTGESAFLIRTFFFLLFGFTIMVKEMGNFRLFLWGAIIIAVIFIIRFAYLRISTRGSITPEVFIAPRGLINILLFLSIPAHLASSVINQYVLLIVFIFSLFLMIWGGISWKKPRSGKEIIEEVGEISSTL
;
A
#
# COMPACT_ATOMS: atom_id res chain seq x y z
N LEU A 1 40.02 11.00 7.17
CA LEU A 1 38.64 10.75 6.75
C LEU A 1 38.67 10.48 5.26
N SER A 2 38.95 9.22 4.90
CA SER A 2 38.97 8.76 3.51
C SER A 2 37.51 8.71 3.04
N SER A 3 37.13 9.66 2.18
CA SER A 3 36.00 9.47 1.29
C SER A 3 36.28 8.19 0.50
N ILE A 4 35.50 7.14 0.75
CA ILE A 4 35.53 5.96 -0.12
C ILE A 4 34.94 6.49 -1.43
N ASP A 5 35.79 6.65 -2.44
CA ASP A 5 35.31 6.74 -3.82
C ASP A 5 34.60 5.39 -4.09
N ILE A 6 33.29 5.41 -3.90
CA ILE A 6 32.45 4.26 -4.27
C ILE A 6 32.54 4.21 -5.80
N HIS A 7 33.43 3.36 -6.30
CA HIS A 7 33.56 3.12 -7.73
C HIS A 7 32.18 2.75 -8.26
N THR A 8 31.72 3.42 -9.30
CA THR A 8 30.43 3.20 -9.96
C THR A 8 30.15 1.72 -10.20
N ASP A 9 31.21 0.93 -10.43
CA ASP A 9 31.14 -0.50 -10.67
C ASP A 9 30.62 -1.30 -9.47
N TRP A 10 31.00 -0.93 -8.23
CA TRP A 10 30.49 -1.57 -7.02
C TRP A 10 29.01 -1.25 -6.76
N VAL A 11 28.57 -0.03 -7.11
CA VAL A 11 27.16 0.34 -7.03
C VAL A 11 26.35 -0.47 -8.03
N LEU A 12 26.79 -0.55 -9.27
CA LEU A 12 26.12 -1.34 -10.32
C LEU A 12 26.05 -2.82 -9.95
N LEU A 13 27.15 -3.39 -9.46
CA LEU A 13 27.19 -4.78 -9.00
C LEU A 13 26.23 -5.00 -7.83
N GLY A 14 26.21 -4.10 -6.85
CA GLY A 14 25.31 -4.16 -5.70
C GLY A 14 23.84 -4.10 -6.12
N LEU A 15 23.48 -3.20 -7.03
CA LEU A 15 22.11 -3.08 -7.58
C LEU A 15 21.69 -4.36 -8.32
N GLY A 16 22.57 -4.95 -9.11
CA GLY A 16 22.32 -6.21 -9.81
C GLY A 16 22.11 -7.38 -8.85
N ILE A 17 23.01 -7.54 -7.88
CA ILE A 17 22.90 -8.59 -6.85
C ILE A 17 21.61 -8.43 -6.05
N LEU A 18 21.29 -7.22 -5.62
CA LEU A 18 20.08 -6.93 -4.85
C LEU A 18 18.81 -7.29 -5.62
N THR A 19 18.76 -6.96 -6.91
CA THR A 19 17.65 -7.31 -7.78
C THR A 19 17.47 -8.84 -7.84
N ILE A 20 18.56 -9.59 -8.06
CA ILE A 20 18.53 -11.05 -8.09
C ILE A 20 18.07 -11.63 -6.75
N LEU A 21 18.60 -11.13 -5.63
CA LEU A 21 18.22 -11.55 -4.28
C LEU A 21 16.75 -11.30 -4.01
N SER A 22 16.20 -10.17 -4.48
CA SER A 22 14.78 -9.85 -4.32
C SER A 22 13.88 -10.88 -5.02
N TYR A 23 14.20 -11.28 -6.25
CA TYR A 23 13.49 -12.36 -6.94
C TYR A 23 13.61 -13.70 -6.20
N LEU A 24 14.79 -14.03 -5.69
CA LEU A 24 14.99 -15.25 -4.89
C LEU A 24 14.13 -15.23 -3.62
N PHE A 25 14.06 -14.10 -2.94
CA PHE A 25 13.24 -13.96 -1.73
C PHE A 25 11.74 -14.04 -2.04
N ASP A 26 11.28 -13.52 -3.17
CA ASP A 26 9.89 -13.67 -3.61
C ASP A 26 9.55 -15.14 -3.91
N LEU A 27 10.47 -15.87 -4.55
CA LEU A 27 10.33 -17.32 -4.77
C LEU A 27 10.31 -18.09 -3.45
N LEU A 28 11.16 -17.75 -2.49
CA LEU A 28 11.15 -18.33 -1.15
C LEU A 28 9.85 -18.01 -0.41
N ALA A 29 9.36 -16.77 -0.50
CA ALA A 29 8.11 -16.34 0.12
C ALA A 29 6.92 -17.19 -0.36
N LYS A 30 6.85 -17.50 -1.65
CA LYS A 30 5.80 -18.36 -2.22
C LYS A 30 5.82 -19.78 -1.65
N LYS A 31 7.00 -20.32 -1.31
CA LYS A 31 7.16 -21.66 -0.72
C LYS A 31 6.95 -21.65 0.79
N THR A 32 7.51 -20.68 1.49
CA THR A 32 7.56 -20.65 2.97
C THR A 32 6.39 -19.91 3.60
N LYS A 33 5.60 -19.17 2.84
CA LYS A 33 4.58 -18.20 3.30
C LYS A 33 5.18 -17.06 4.15
N PHE A 34 6.49 -16.90 4.12
CA PHE A 34 7.21 -15.85 4.84
C PHE A 34 7.38 -14.65 3.90
N PRO A 35 6.88 -13.44 4.23
CA PRO A 35 6.97 -12.29 3.33
C PRO A 35 8.43 -11.92 3.00
N SER A 36 8.73 -11.78 1.71
CA SER A 36 10.07 -11.37 1.23
C SER A 36 10.56 -10.06 1.82
N VAL A 37 9.63 -9.18 2.15
CA VAL A 37 9.89 -7.86 2.74
C VAL A 37 10.68 -7.94 4.05
N ILE A 38 10.43 -8.94 4.91
CA ILE A 38 11.17 -9.11 6.18
C ILE A 38 12.64 -9.38 5.89
N LEU A 39 12.93 -10.21 4.89
CA LEU A 39 14.30 -10.54 4.51
C LEU A 39 15.04 -9.31 3.96
N LEU A 40 14.36 -8.46 3.19
CA LEU A 40 14.93 -7.23 2.67
C LEU A 40 15.27 -6.23 3.79
N VAL A 41 14.36 -6.03 4.73
CA VAL A 41 14.61 -5.17 5.91
C VAL A 41 15.75 -5.72 6.74
N LEU A 42 15.81 -7.06 6.96
CA LEU A 42 16.89 -7.71 7.71
C LEU A 42 18.24 -7.49 7.04
N ILE A 43 18.33 -7.65 5.70
CA ILE A 43 19.58 -7.37 4.98
C ILE A 43 19.98 -5.91 5.13
N GLY A 44 19.02 -4.97 5.06
CA GLY A 44 19.28 -3.55 5.29
C GLY A 44 19.90 -3.30 6.68
N ILE A 45 19.32 -3.90 7.73
CA ILE A 45 19.84 -3.82 9.10
C ILE A 45 21.26 -4.41 9.20
N LEU A 46 21.49 -5.59 8.60
CA LEU A 46 22.80 -6.23 8.61
C LEU A 46 23.84 -5.40 7.85
N PHE A 47 23.44 -4.80 6.73
CA PHE A 47 24.32 -3.91 5.97
C PHE A 47 24.67 -2.64 6.76
N ARG A 48 23.70 -2.07 7.49
CA ARG A 48 23.96 -0.95 8.42
C ARG A 48 24.96 -1.36 9.50
N LEU A 49 24.75 -2.52 10.13
CA LEU A 49 25.63 -3.01 11.18
C LEU A 49 27.07 -3.21 10.65
N TYR A 50 27.20 -3.73 9.43
CA TYR A 50 28.49 -3.86 8.75
C TYR A 50 29.17 -2.50 8.50
N CYS A 51 28.44 -1.50 8.03
CA CYS A 51 28.95 -0.15 7.83
C CYS A 51 29.39 0.49 9.14
N ASP A 52 28.57 0.40 10.20
CA ASP A 52 28.86 0.98 11.51
C ASP A 52 30.12 0.33 12.16
N THR A 53 30.28 -0.98 12.00
CA THR A 53 31.48 -1.70 12.55
C THR A 53 32.77 -1.36 11.80
N ASN A 54 32.66 -1.02 10.50
CA ASN A 54 33.83 -0.67 9.68
C ASN A 54 34.05 0.85 9.54
N GLY A 55 33.23 1.69 10.21
CA GLY A 55 33.37 3.14 10.18
C GLY A 55 33.10 3.77 8.80
N LEU A 56 32.27 3.14 7.96
CA LEU A 56 31.94 3.62 6.63
C LEU A 56 30.93 4.78 6.71
N THR A 57 31.13 5.81 5.90
CA THR A 57 30.19 6.96 5.78
C THR A 57 29.12 6.66 4.74
N TYR A 58 27.84 6.93 5.05
CA TYR A 58 26.67 6.52 4.23
C TYR A 58 25.55 7.56 4.14
N GLY A 59 25.81 8.82 4.47
CA GLY A 59 24.79 9.89 4.53
C GLY A 59 23.95 10.02 3.27
N VAL A 60 24.52 9.74 2.09
CA VAL A 60 23.79 9.78 0.81
C VAL A 60 22.65 8.75 0.74
N LEU A 61 22.77 7.58 1.40
CA LEU A 61 21.74 6.56 1.38
C LEU A 61 20.47 6.97 2.16
N GLU A 62 20.65 7.74 3.23
CA GLU A 62 19.53 8.25 4.04
C GLU A 62 18.76 9.34 3.27
N ASP A 63 19.43 10.15 2.46
CA ASP A 63 18.82 11.22 1.65
C ASP A 63 18.00 10.68 0.46
N ILE A 64 18.33 9.51 -0.05
CA ILE A 64 17.63 8.88 -1.19
C ILE A 64 16.29 8.27 -0.77
N LEU A 65 16.14 7.82 0.46
CA LEU A 65 14.96 7.11 0.95
C LEU A 65 13.63 7.87 0.73
N PRO A 66 13.50 9.18 1.03
CA PRO A 66 12.26 9.92 0.79
C PRO A 66 11.89 10.01 -0.69
N THR A 67 12.89 10.21 -1.56
CA THR A 67 12.69 10.32 -3.02
C THR A 67 12.25 8.98 -3.62
N LEU A 68 12.95 7.88 -3.28
CA LEU A 68 12.54 6.54 -3.67
C LEU A 68 11.15 6.20 -3.14
N GLY A 69 10.87 6.63 -1.92
CA GLY A 69 9.58 6.48 -1.31
C GLY A 69 8.47 7.15 -2.09
N SER A 70 8.64 8.39 -2.49
CA SER A 70 7.63 9.14 -3.26
C SER A 70 7.37 8.51 -4.63
N ILE A 71 8.43 8.14 -5.37
CA ILE A 71 8.30 7.43 -6.65
C ILE A 71 7.64 6.07 -6.45
N GLY A 72 8.06 5.35 -5.41
CA GLY A 72 7.47 4.06 -5.05
C GLY A 72 5.99 4.14 -4.74
N LEU A 73 5.59 5.17 -3.99
CA LEU A 73 4.20 5.41 -3.63
C LEU A 73 3.34 5.65 -4.87
N ILE A 74 3.80 6.47 -5.83
CA ILE A 74 3.11 6.70 -7.10
C ILE A 74 2.91 5.39 -7.86
N LEU A 75 3.95 4.60 -8.04
CA LEU A 75 3.89 3.36 -8.80
C LEU A 75 3.06 2.27 -8.10
N ILE A 76 3.15 2.14 -6.78
CA ILE A 76 2.37 1.16 -6.01
C ILE A 76 0.88 1.53 -5.99
N VAL A 77 0.55 2.82 -5.85
CA VAL A 77 -0.84 3.29 -5.93
C VAL A 77 -1.41 3.06 -7.32
N LEU A 78 -0.62 3.29 -8.38
CA LEU A 78 -1.02 2.99 -9.76
C LEU A 78 -1.22 1.48 -9.94
N GLU A 79 -0.26 0.63 -9.53
CA GLU A 79 -0.36 -0.83 -9.58
C GLU A 79 -1.64 -1.32 -8.89
N GLY A 80 -1.83 -0.94 -7.63
CA GLY A 80 -2.99 -1.35 -6.83
C GLY A 80 -4.33 -0.89 -7.43
N SER A 81 -4.38 0.33 -7.99
CA SER A 81 -5.59 0.85 -8.63
C SER A 81 -5.93 0.13 -9.95
N MET A 82 -4.91 -0.30 -10.69
CA MET A 82 -5.09 -1.07 -11.94
C MET A 82 -5.47 -2.53 -11.69
N GLU A 83 -5.21 -3.10 -10.52
CA GLU A 83 -5.67 -4.44 -10.15
C GLU A 83 -7.16 -4.50 -9.77
N LEU A 84 -7.77 -3.36 -9.41
CA LEU A 84 -9.16 -3.29 -9.01
C LEU A 84 -10.09 -3.46 -10.21
N SER A 85 -10.85 -4.56 -10.24
CA SER A 85 -11.90 -4.80 -11.23
C SER A 85 -13.24 -4.26 -10.72
N THR A 86 -13.92 -3.43 -11.52
CA THR A 86 -15.26 -2.89 -11.18
C THR A 86 -16.39 -3.62 -11.91
N GLU A 87 -16.30 -4.93 -12.06
CA GLU A 87 -17.37 -5.76 -12.64
C GLU A 87 -18.63 -5.67 -11.79
N ARG A 88 -19.79 -5.58 -12.44
CA ARG A 88 -21.09 -5.39 -11.75
C ARG A 88 -21.41 -6.50 -10.76
N GLU A 89 -21.01 -7.71 -11.04
CA GLU A 89 -21.25 -8.88 -10.19
C GLU A 89 -20.48 -8.79 -8.87
N LYS A 90 -19.35 -8.10 -8.86
CA LYS A 90 -18.50 -7.90 -7.67
C LYS A 90 -18.87 -6.68 -6.83
N LEU A 91 -19.81 -5.86 -7.28
CA LEU A 91 -20.20 -4.64 -6.56
C LEU A 91 -20.54 -4.86 -5.07
N PRO A 92 -21.33 -5.89 -4.69
CA PRO A 92 -21.61 -6.12 -3.26
C PRO A 92 -20.35 -6.42 -2.45
N LEU A 93 -19.40 -7.15 -3.02
CA LEU A 93 -18.11 -7.43 -2.38
C LEU A 93 -17.25 -6.17 -2.26
N ILE A 94 -17.22 -5.36 -3.32
CA ILE A 94 -16.49 -4.09 -3.37
C ILE A 94 -17.01 -3.12 -2.30
N PHE A 95 -18.33 -2.93 -2.23
CA PHE A 95 -18.93 -2.06 -1.20
C PHE A 95 -18.67 -2.58 0.21
N ARG A 96 -18.74 -3.89 0.43
CA ARG A 96 -18.44 -4.50 1.72
C ARG A 96 -16.97 -4.25 2.10
N ALA A 97 -16.02 -4.43 1.17
CA ALA A 97 -14.60 -4.21 1.40
C ALA A 97 -14.28 -2.73 1.66
N LEU A 98 -14.89 -1.81 0.87
CA LEU A 98 -14.78 -0.37 1.07
C LEU A 98 -15.28 0.07 2.45
N PHE A 99 -16.46 -0.39 2.85
CA PHE A 99 -17.03 -0.06 4.15
C PHE A 99 -16.23 -0.67 5.30
N SER A 100 -15.70 -1.89 5.12
CA SER A 100 -14.79 -2.53 6.07
C SER A 100 -13.51 -1.71 6.25
N ALA A 101 -12.85 -1.34 5.15
CA ALA A 101 -11.64 -0.53 5.19
C ALA A 101 -11.87 0.82 5.89
N LEU A 102 -12.95 1.52 5.54
CA LEU A 102 -13.30 2.81 6.12
C LEU A 102 -13.57 2.72 7.62
N VAL A 103 -14.44 1.82 8.04
CA VAL A 103 -14.86 1.72 9.45
C VAL A 103 -13.72 1.22 10.33
N ILE A 104 -12.99 0.17 9.92
CA ILE A 104 -11.85 -0.33 10.68
C ILE A 104 -10.79 0.76 10.81
N MET A 105 -10.49 1.49 9.74
CA MET A 105 -9.52 2.58 9.77
C MET A 105 -9.94 3.69 10.73
N LEU A 106 -11.17 4.20 10.63
CA LEU A 106 -11.66 5.28 11.51
C LEU A 106 -11.65 4.85 12.98
N LEU A 107 -12.12 3.64 13.29
CA LEU A 107 -12.07 3.10 14.64
C LEU A 107 -10.63 2.95 15.16
N THR A 108 -9.71 2.49 14.30
CA THR A 108 -8.30 2.31 14.67
C THR A 108 -7.62 3.65 14.87
N VAL A 109 -7.82 4.63 13.97
CA VAL A 109 -7.30 5.99 14.13
C VAL A 109 -7.79 6.60 15.43
N THR A 110 -9.10 6.51 15.71
CA THR A 110 -9.70 7.06 16.95
C THR A 110 -9.10 6.40 18.18
N ALA A 111 -9.03 5.08 18.21
CA ALA A 111 -8.51 4.35 19.38
C ALA A 111 -7.02 4.62 19.61
N LEU A 112 -6.20 4.63 18.55
CA LEU A 112 -4.78 4.97 18.67
C LEU A 112 -4.58 6.45 19.05
N THR A 113 -5.39 7.36 18.51
CA THR A 113 -5.35 8.77 18.91
C THR A 113 -5.63 8.94 20.41
N LEU A 114 -6.67 8.29 20.92
CA LEU A 114 -6.99 8.32 22.36
C LEU A 114 -5.89 7.64 23.18
N LEU A 115 -5.36 6.51 22.71
CA LEU A 115 -4.23 5.84 23.36
C LEU A 115 -3.03 6.79 23.50
N PHE A 116 -2.63 7.46 22.41
CA PHE A 116 -1.48 8.35 22.41
C PHE A 116 -1.74 9.62 23.23
N TYR A 117 -2.95 10.15 23.17
CA TYR A 117 -3.35 11.31 23.95
C TYR A 117 -3.30 11.02 25.46
N TYR A 118 -3.91 9.91 25.94
CA TYR A 118 -3.98 9.61 27.35
C TYR A 118 -2.71 8.94 27.91
N LEU A 119 -2.08 8.05 27.16
CA LEU A 119 -0.95 7.26 27.65
C LEU A 119 0.38 7.99 27.50
N PHE A 120 0.57 8.74 26.41
CA PHE A 120 1.80 9.46 26.13
C PHE A 120 1.68 10.98 26.35
N HIS A 121 0.53 11.45 26.80
CA HIS A 121 0.25 12.86 27.06
C HIS A 121 0.58 13.78 25.85
N MET A 122 0.38 13.26 24.63
CA MET A 122 0.59 13.99 23.38
C MET A 122 -0.61 14.90 23.11
N GLY A 123 -0.40 16.01 22.42
CA GLY A 123 -1.51 16.85 21.94
C GLY A 123 -2.44 16.03 21.03
N PHE A 124 -3.77 16.24 21.11
CA PHE A 124 -4.76 15.44 20.35
C PHE A 124 -4.48 15.42 18.85
N TYR A 125 -4.14 16.55 18.24
CA TYR A 125 -3.83 16.65 16.82
C TYR A 125 -2.55 15.89 16.45
N ILE A 126 -1.50 16.01 17.26
CA ILE A 126 -0.25 15.25 17.08
C ILE A 126 -0.52 13.76 17.19
N SER A 127 -1.31 13.34 18.19
CA SER A 127 -1.72 11.94 18.38
C SER A 127 -2.43 11.39 17.14
N MET A 128 -3.35 12.17 16.57
CA MET A 128 -4.11 11.77 15.38
C MET A 128 -3.21 11.64 14.15
N ILE A 129 -2.33 12.59 13.87
CA ILE A 129 -1.41 12.54 12.74
C ILE A 129 -0.49 11.30 12.82
N ASN A 130 0.01 10.97 14.01
CA ASN A 130 0.86 9.78 14.20
C ASN A 130 0.06 8.46 14.20
N ALA A 131 -1.24 8.48 14.49
CA ALA A 131 -2.11 7.30 14.46
C ALA A 131 -2.52 6.88 13.04
N ILE A 132 -2.73 7.83 12.12
CA ILE A 132 -3.21 7.55 10.77
C ILE A 132 -2.30 6.56 10.01
N PRO A 133 -0.99 6.78 9.88
CA PRO A 133 -0.11 5.84 9.18
C PRO A 133 -0.16 4.42 9.76
N LEU A 134 -0.25 4.29 11.09
CA LEU A 134 -0.31 2.99 11.77
C LEU A 134 -1.64 2.25 11.55
N SER A 135 -2.68 2.94 11.12
CA SER A 135 -4.02 2.37 10.94
C SER A 135 -4.24 1.73 9.57
N ILE A 136 -3.41 2.04 8.58
CA ILE A 136 -3.54 1.58 7.19
C ILE A 136 -3.16 0.11 7.06
N ILE A 137 -3.91 -0.65 6.26
CA ILE A 137 -3.57 -2.03 5.87
C ILE A 137 -2.86 -1.97 4.53
N SER A 138 -1.62 -2.43 4.46
CA SER A 138 -0.83 -2.37 3.23
C SER A 138 -1.21 -3.44 2.21
N SER A 139 -1.70 -3.02 1.03
CA SER A 139 -1.99 -3.90 -0.09
C SER A 139 -0.73 -4.58 -0.63
N ALA A 140 0.39 -3.86 -0.67
CA ALA A 140 1.69 -4.35 -1.13
C ALA A 140 2.16 -5.64 -0.44
N VAL A 141 1.71 -5.88 0.79
CA VAL A 141 2.03 -7.09 1.57
C VAL A 141 0.83 -8.03 1.67
N ALA A 142 -0.39 -7.49 1.81
CA ALA A 142 -1.60 -8.29 1.96
C ALA A 142 -1.94 -9.10 0.69
N ILE A 143 -1.81 -8.50 -0.49
CA ILE A 143 -2.17 -9.14 -1.77
C ILE A 143 -1.34 -10.39 -2.04
N PRO A 144 0.01 -10.34 -2.04
CA PRO A 144 0.83 -11.54 -2.24
C PRO A 144 0.57 -12.63 -1.20
N SER A 145 0.30 -12.22 0.05
CA SER A 145 0.04 -13.16 1.16
C SER A 145 -1.31 -13.86 1.06
N SER A 146 -2.23 -13.35 0.24
CA SER A 146 -3.57 -13.90 0.03
C SER A 146 -3.64 -15.00 -1.05
N LEU A 147 -2.56 -15.28 -1.79
CA LEU A 147 -2.53 -16.20 -2.93
C LEU A 147 -2.98 -17.64 -2.62
N GLY A 148 -2.91 -18.07 -1.35
CA GLY A 148 -3.30 -19.40 -0.91
C GLY A 148 -4.76 -19.53 -0.47
N PHE A 149 -5.55 -18.44 -0.46
CA PHE A 149 -6.91 -18.43 0.05
C PHE A 149 -7.97 -18.70 -1.03
N SER A 150 -9.21 -18.96 -0.62
CA SER A 150 -10.32 -19.09 -1.56
C SER A 150 -10.53 -17.78 -2.34
N LYS A 151 -11.02 -17.88 -3.59
CA LYS A 151 -11.20 -16.72 -4.50
C LYS A 151 -11.94 -15.56 -3.84
N LYS A 152 -13.06 -15.83 -3.16
CA LYS A 152 -13.89 -14.83 -2.50
C LYS A 152 -13.15 -14.10 -1.35
N LYS A 153 -12.40 -14.83 -0.53
CA LYS A 153 -11.60 -14.26 0.57
C LYS A 153 -10.42 -13.46 0.05
N ARG A 154 -9.75 -13.97 -0.99
CA ARG A 154 -8.66 -13.27 -1.67
C ARG A 154 -9.13 -11.95 -2.28
N GLU A 155 -10.24 -11.97 -3.03
CA GLU A 155 -10.81 -10.75 -3.62
C GLU A 155 -11.19 -9.72 -2.53
N PHE A 156 -11.79 -10.16 -1.42
CA PHE A 156 -12.09 -9.27 -0.30
C PHE A 156 -10.83 -8.60 0.26
N ILE A 157 -9.76 -9.37 0.49
CA ILE A 157 -8.49 -8.84 1.00
C ILE A 157 -7.87 -7.84 0.03
N ILE A 158 -7.89 -8.14 -1.29
CA ILE A 158 -7.39 -7.23 -2.32
C ILE A 158 -8.14 -5.89 -2.26
N TYR A 159 -9.46 -5.90 -2.31
CA TYR A 159 -10.25 -4.67 -2.26
C TYR A 159 -10.10 -3.93 -0.93
N GLU A 160 -10.18 -4.63 0.21
CA GLU A 160 -10.08 -4.01 1.53
C GLU A 160 -8.73 -3.33 1.74
N SER A 161 -7.62 -4.01 1.42
CA SER A 161 -6.28 -3.43 1.58
C SER A 161 -6.02 -2.27 0.62
N SER A 162 -6.44 -2.38 -0.65
CA SER A 162 -6.31 -1.29 -1.61
C SER A 162 -7.13 -0.06 -1.21
N PHE A 163 -8.38 -0.25 -0.75
CA PHE A 163 -9.17 0.87 -0.23
C PHE A 163 -8.57 1.46 1.04
N SER A 164 -8.00 0.62 1.93
CA SER A 164 -7.32 1.08 3.13
C SER A 164 -6.13 1.97 2.81
N ASP A 165 -5.30 1.59 1.84
CA ASP A 165 -4.18 2.41 1.38
C ASP A 165 -4.67 3.79 0.91
N ILE A 166 -5.68 3.81 0.05
CA ILE A 166 -6.20 5.05 -0.55
C ILE A 166 -6.84 5.96 0.49
N ILE A 167 -7.77 5.41 1.29
CA ILE A 167 -8.46 6.18 2.33
C ILE A 167 -7.44 6.73 3.34
N GLY A 168 -6.43 5.92 3.67
CA GLY A 168 -5.36 6.32 4.57
C GLY A 168 -4.52 7.48 4.06
N ILE A 169 -4.10 7.42 2.78
CA ILE A 169 -3.37 8.51 2.13
C ILE A 169 -4.21 9.79 2.09
N ILE A 170 -5.46 9.69 1.69
CA ILE A 170 -6.38 10.82 1.61
C ILE A 170 -6.58 11.44 2.99
N LEU A 171 -6.86 10.61 4.00
CA LEU A 171 -7.06 11.05 5.38
C LEU A 171 -5.81 11.73 5.95
N PHE A 172 -4.63 11.17 5.68
CA PHE A 172 -3.35 11.72 6.12
C PHE A 172 -3.07 13.09 5.50
N ASN A 173 -3.15 13.21 4.17
CA ASN A 173 -2.90 14.46 3.46
C ASN A 173 -3.90 15.54 3.89
N HIS A 174 -5.17 15.15 4.04
CA HIS A 174 -6.21 16.06 4.49
C HIS A 174 -5.98 16.53 5.94
N ALA A 175 -5.58 15.61 6.82
CA ALA A 175 -5.26 15.93 8.20
C ALA A 175 -4.03 16.85 8.32
N LEU A 176 -3.02 16.70 7.44
CA LEU A 176 -1.85 17.60 7.41
C LEU A 176 -2.18 19.00 6.89
N ALA A 177 -3.03 19.07 5.85
CA ALA A 177 -3.36 20.36 5.21
C ALA A 177 -4.32 21.21 6.04
N ASN A 178 -5.15 20.63 6.88
CA ASN A 178 -6.23 21.32 7.56
C ASN A 178 -6.40 20.82 8.99
N ASN A 179 -6.76 21.73 9.90
CA ASN A 179 -7.20 21.32 11.23
C ASN A 179 -8.56 20.58 11.09
N PRO A 180 -8.62 19.24 11.32
CA PRO A 180 -9.74 18.38 10.94
C PRO A 180 -11.05 18.63 11.70
N LEU A 181 -11.07 19.59 12.63
CA LEU A 181 -12.23 19.86 13.51
C LEU A 181 -13.23 20.89 12.94
N LYS A 182 -13.00 21.43 11.73
CA LYS A 182 -13.92 22.39 11.12
C LYS A 182 -14.89 21.73 10.13
N PRO A 183 -16.22 21.93 10.26
CA PRO A 183 -17.22 21.34 9.36
C PRO A 183 -17.06 21.72 7.89
N GLU A 184 -16.56 22.91 7.60
CA GLU A 184 -16.30 23.42 6.24
C GLU A 184 -15.34 22.52 5.44
N ILE A 185 -14.52 21.75 6.16
CA ILE A 185 -13.51 20.88 5.58
C ILE A 185 -14.15 19.69 4.85
N PHE A 186 -15.27 19.16 5.35
CA PHE A 186 -15.99 18.07 4.69
C PHE A 186 -16.54 18.46 3.32
N PHE A 187 -17.04 19.70 3.18
CA PHE A 187 -17.50 20.22 1.90
C PHE A 187 -16.35 20.44 0.92
N LYS A 188 -15.23 21.00 1.38
CA LYS A 188 -14.01 21.13 0.56
C LYS A 188 -13.51 19.78 0.09
N PHE A 189 -13.45 18.81 0.99
CA PHE A 189 -13.03 17.44 0.67
C PHE A 189 -13.96 16.79 -0.37
N GLY A 190 -15.27 16.90 -0.21
CA GLY A 190 -16.24 16.38 -1.21
C GLY A 190 -16.07 17.04 -2.59
N PHE A 191 -15.84 18.35 -2.62
CA PHE A 191 -15.57 19.08 -3.85
C PHE A 191 -14.25 18.66 -4.49
N GLU A 192 -13.19 18.49 -3.70
CA GLU A 192 -11.89 18.00 -4.13
C GLU A 192 -12.00 16.63 -4.81
N ILE A 193 -12.73 15.69 -4.20
CA ILE A 193 -12.98 14.36 -4.79
C ILE A 193 -13.64 14.51 -6.18
N ILE A 194 -14.65 15.34 -6.32
CA ILE A 194 -15.36 15.54 -7.60
C ILE A 194 -14.40 16.10 -8.66
N VAL A 195 -13.60 17.10 -8.31
CA VAL A 195 -12.60 17.71 -9.22
C VAL A 195 -11.56 16.68 -9.66
N VAL A 196 -11.00 15.92 -8.71
CA VAL A 196 -10.03 14.85 -9.02
C VAL A 196 -10.62 13.83 -9.98
N LEU A 197 -11.82 13.33 -9.69
CA LEU A 197 -12.47 12.33 -10.55
C LEU A 197 -12.76 12.90 -11.95
N ALA A 198 -13.21 14.15 -12.06
CA ALA A 198 -13.49 14.79 -13.36
C ALA A 198 -12.20 14.98 -14.19
N VAL A 199 -11.15 15.52 -13.59
CA VAL A 199 -9.86 15.77 -14.28
C VAL A 199 -9.22 14.45 -14.69
N THR A 200 -9.15 13.47 -13.81
CA THR A 200 -8.53 12.16 -14.11
C THR A 200 -9.34 11.36 -15.13
N MET A 201 -10.66 11.44 -15.10
CA MET A 201 -11.52 10.83 -16.12
C MET A 201 -11.29 11.45 -17.50
N LEU A 202 -11.19 12.79 -17.57
CA LEU A 202 -10.89 13.50 -18.80
C LEU A 202 -9.51 13.12 -19.36
N CYS A 203 -8.47 13.14 -18.52
CA CYS A 203 -7.10 12.78 -18.91
C CYS A 203 -7.01 11.32 -19.37
N SER A 204 -7.65 10.40 -18.65
CA SER A 204 -7.71 8.99 -19.04
C SER A 204 -8.40 8.78 -20.38
N PHE A 205 -9.50 9.51 -20.62
CA PHE A 205 -10.20 9.47 -21.91
C PHE A 205 -9.34 10.00 -23.06
N LEU A 206 -8.69 11.16 -22.86
CA LEU A 206 -7.80 11.74 -23.87
C LEU A 206 -6.62 10.79 -24.18
N LEU A 207 -6.03 10.21 -23.14
CA LEU A 207 -4.95 9.24 -23.30
C LEU A 207 -5.40 8.00 -24.10
N ILE A 208 -6.55 7.42 -23.77
CA ILE A 208 -7.11 6.28 -24.52
C ILE A 208 -7.29 6.62 -25.99
N LYS A 209 -7.80 7.83 -26.28
CA LYS A 209 -8.00 8.32 -27.66
C LYS A 209 -6.68 8.47 -28.41
N VAL A 210 -5.62 8.93 -27.75
CA VAL A 210 -4.28 9.07 -28.31
C VAL A 210 -3.63 7.69 -28.50
N LEU A 211 -3.69 6.80 -27.48
CA LEU A 211 -3.13 5.45 -27.57
C LEU A 211 -3.67 4.63 -28.74
N LYS A 212 -4.91 4.87 -29.14
CA LYS A 212 -5.51 4.22 -30.33
C LYS A 212 -4.89 4.67 -31.65
N ARG A 213 -4.39 5.91 -31.72
CA ARG A 213 -3.79 6.47 -32.95
C ARG A 213 -2.33 6.13 -33.10
N ILE A 214 -1.69 5.67 -32.02
CA ILE A 214 -0.26 5.34 -32.02
C ILE A 214 -0.08 3.86 -32.36
N GLU A 215 0.45 3.59 -33.54
CA GLU A 215 0.80 2.23 -34.01
C GLU A 215 2.22 1.81 -33.60
N HIS A 216 3.00 2.72 -33.02
CA HIS A 216 4.39 2.45 -32.64
C HIS A 216 4.49 1.45 -31.45
N LYS A 217 5.58 0.67 -31.43
CA LYS A 217 5.89 -0.28 -30.34
C LYS A 217 6.14 0.40 -28.98
N ILE A 218 6.58 1.67 -28.98
CA ILE A 218 6.93 2.44 -27.78
C ILE A 218 5.75 3.34 -27.42
N LYS A 219 4.77 2.82 -26.70
CA LYS A 219 3.57 3.60 -26.28
C LYS A 219 3.36 3.62 -24.76
N TYR A 220 4.12 2.84 -24.01
CA TYR A 220 3.89 2.67 -22.58
C TYR A 220 4.44 3.81 -21.73
N PHE A 221 5.39 4.60 -22.26
CA PHE A 221 5.89 5.79 -21.57
C PHE A 221 4.89 6.95 -21.57
N LEU A 222 3.94 6.98 -22.52
CA LEU A 222 2.94 8.03 -22.58
C LEU A 222 1.98 8.02 -21.37
N PRO A 223 1.41 6.86 -20.93
CA PRO A 223 0.67 6.78 -19.67
C PRO A 223 1.47 7.21 -18.44
N ILE A 224 2.76 6.86 -18.39
CA ILE A 224 3.65 7.26 -17.29
C ILE A 224 3.86 8.78 -17.30
N ALA A 225 4.06 9.39 -18.47
CA ALA A 225 4.20 10.83 -18.60
C ALA A 225 2.92 11.56 -18.16
N VAL A 226 1.74 11.08 -18.58
CA VAL A 226 0.46 11.64 -18.15
C VAL A 226 0.28 11.49 -16.63
N LEU A 227 0.70 10.37 -16.03
CA LEU A 227 0.68 10.13 -14.61
C LEU A 227 1.54 11.15 -13.85
N ILE A 228 2.77 11.40 -14.32
CA ILE A 228 3.68 12.39 -13.72
C ILE A 228 3.07 13.80 -13.80
N ILE A 229 2.47 14.14 -14.93
CA ILE A 229 1.77 15.42 -15.09
C ILE A 229 0.59 15.54 -14.12
N LEU A 230 -0.23 14.48 -14.00
CA LEU A 230 -1.35 14.46 -13.06
C LEU A 230 -0.89 14.61 -11.62
N TYR A 231 0.18 13.91 -11.25
CA TYR A 231 0.77 14.03 -9.91
C TYR A 231 1.25 15.47 -9.65
N ALA A 232 2.01 16.03 -10.58
CA ALA A 232 2.54 17.40 -10.46
C ALA A 232 1.41 18.44 -10.41
N LEU A 233 0.38 18.30 -11.24
CA LEU A 233 -0.80 19.18 -11.20
C LEU A 233 -1.54 19.07 -9.86
N GLY A 234 -1.67 17.88 -9.30
CA GLY A 234 -2.25 17.68 -7.97
C GLY A 234 -1.51 18.48 -6.89
N GLU A 235 -0.18 18.38 -6.86
CA GLU A 235 0.67 19.15 -5.95
C GLU A 235 0.52 20.66 -6.14
N MET A 236 0.52 21.15 -7.38
CA MET A 236 0.42 22.58 -7.71
C MET A 236 -0.94 23.18 -7.28
N VAL A 237 -2.02 22.43 -7.40
CA VAL A 237 -3.39 22.88 -7.08
C VAL A 237 -3.77 22.56 -5.62
N HIS A 238 -2.84 22.00 -4.86
CA HIS A 238 -3.05 21.55 -3.47
C HIS A 238 -4.22 20.54 -3.32
N VAL A 239 -4.38 19.68 -4.33
CA VAL A 239 -5.32 18.56 -4.34
C VAL A 239 -4.53 17.27 -4.11
N SER A 240 -5.16 16.24 -3.54
CA SER A 240 -4.47 14.98 -3.29
C SER A 240 -3.94 14.34 -4.59
N SER A 241 -2.65 14.55 -4.87
CA SER A 241 -1.93 14.02 -6.04
C SER A 241 -2.01 12.51 -6.13
N LEU A 242 -1.93 11.80 -5.01
CA LEU A 242 -2.05 10.34 -4.96
C LEU A 242 -3.47 9.86 -5.26
N MET A 243 -4.49 10.64 -4.92
CA MET A 243 -5.86 10.36 -5.33
C MET A 243 -6.02 10.51 -6.84
N MET A 244 -5.32 11.47 -7.47
CA MET A 244 -5.28 11.59 -8.94
C MET A 244 -4.63 10.37 -9.60
N VAL A 245 -3.50 9.90 -9.06
CA VAL A 245 -2.82 8.67 -9.52
C VAL A 245 -3.74 7.46 -9.42
N PHE A 246 -4.38 7.30 -8.25
CA PHE A 246 -5.32 6.20 -8.03
C PHE A 246 -6.50 6.23 -9.01
N SER A 247 -7.17 7.37 -9.11
CA SER A 247 -8.33 7.53 -10.00
C SER A 247 -7.95 7.30 -11.46
N PHE A 248 -6.76 7.76 -11.88
CA PHE A 248 -6.25 7.52 -13.21
C PHE A 248 -6.06 6.02 -13.49
N GLY A 249 -5.39 5.28 -12.60
CA GLY A 249 -5.21 3.84 -12.74
C GLY A 249 -6.55 3.09 -12.77
N LEU A 250 -7.48 3.47 -11.89
CA LEU A 250 -8.83 2.89 -11.84
C LEU A 250 -9.61 3.12 -13.13
N PHE A 251 -9.60 4.35 -13.69
CA PHE A 251 -10.25 4.66 -14.96
C PHE A 251 -9.59 3.94 -16.14
N MET A 252 -8.27 3.84 -16.15
CA MET A 252 -7.54 3.10 -17.20
C MET A 252 -7.93 1.62 -17.19
N ALA A 253 -7.85 0.96 -16.04
CA ALA A 253 -8.14 -0.47 -15.91
C ALA A 253 -9.61 -0.80 -16.16
N ASN A 254 -10.54 0.10 -15.79
CA ASN A 254 -11.98 -0.12 -15.83
C ASN A 254 -12.70 0.79 -16.85
N SER A 255 -12.01 1.17 -17.91
CA SER A 255 -12.51 2.09 -18.92
C SER A 255 -13.85 1.63 -19.56
N ARG A 256 -14.07 0.33 -19.70
CA ARG A 256 -15.32 -0.24 -20.22
C ARG A 256 -16.51 -0.09 -19.27
N THR A 257 -16.29 -0.03 -17.97
CA THR A 257 -17.33 -0.04 -16.94
C THR A 257 -17.62 1.37 -16.43
N LEU A 258 -16.56 2.14 -16.14
CA LEU A 258 -16.65 3.44 -15.49
C LEU A 258 -16.99 4.59 -16.42
N PHE A 259 -16.60 4.51 -17.71
CA PHE A 259 -16.92 5.59 -18.64
C PHE A 259 -18.40 5.62 -19.05
N PRO A 260 -18.98 6.82 -19.25
CA PRO A 260 -20.31 7.00 -19.80
C PRO A 260 -20.50 6.27 -21.15
N ARG A 261 -21.74 5.88 -21.47
CA ARG A 261 -22.06 5.08 -22.68
C ARG A 261 -21.51 5.66 -23.97
N PHE A 262 -21.52 7.00 -24.13
CA PHE A 262 -21.01 7.67 -25.33
C PHE A 262 -19.50 7.61 -25.48
N ILE A 263 -18.74 7.54 -24.36
CA ILE A 263 -17.29 7.38 -24.35
C ILE A 263 -16.89 5.92 -24.55
N ARG A 264 -17.70 4.98 -24.02
CA ARG A 264 -17.44 3.53 -24.05
C ARG A 264 -17.18 2.99 -25.45
N LYS A 265 -17.85 3.55 -26.48
CA LYS A 265 -17.62 3.21 -27.89
C LYS A 265 -16.15 3.38 -28.32
N TYR A 266 -15.43 4.30 -27.66
CA TYR A 266 -14.00 4.52 -27.90
C TYR A 266 -13.09 3.59 -27.08
N CYS A 267 -13.62 2.90 -26.06
CA CYS A 267 -12.84 2.02 -25.19
C CYS A 267 -12.93 0.54 -25.59
N ASP A 268 -13.79 0.18 -26.54
CA ASP A 268 -14.06 -1.20 -26.93
C ASP A 268 -13.19 -1.64 -28.09
N HIS A 269 -11.89 -1.94 -27.81
CA HIS A 269 -10.97 -2.52 -28.77
C HIS A 269 -10.06 -3.51 -28.06
N ASP A 270 -9.85 -4.68 -28.65
CA ASP A 270 -8.99 -5.75 -28.12
C ASP A 270 -7.55 -5.28 -27.94
N GLN A 271 -7.06 -4.42 -28.85
CA GLN A 271 -5.73 -3.86 -28.78
C GLN A 271 -5.51 -2.96 -27.56
N LEU A 272 -6.56 -2.25 -27.10
CA LEU A 272 -6.50 -1.46 -25.86
C LEU A 272 -6.32 -2.35 -24.64
N ASN A 273 -7.01 -3.49 -24.57
CA ASN A 273 -6.86 -4.41 -23.44
C ASN A 273 -5.46 -5.02 -23.36
N VAL A 274 -4.85 -5.34 -24.51
CA VAL A 274 -3.46 -5.81 -24.57
C VAL A 274 -2.52 -4.73 -24.06
N ASN A 275 -2.70 -3.47 -24.50
CA ASN A 275 -1.87 -2.36 -24.07
C ASN A 275 -2.00 -2.08 -22.55
N LEU A 276 -3.22 -2.15 -22.01
CA LEU A 276 -3.46 -1.96 -20.58
C LEU A 276 -2.85 -3.07 -19.72
N LYS A 277 -2.94 -4.33 -20.17
CA LYS A 277 -2.27 -5.44 -19.49
C LYS A 277 -0.74 -5.29 -19.50
N GLN A 278 -0.16 -4.85 -20.60
CA GLN A 278 1.28 -4.61 -20.69
C GLN A 278 1.72 -3.43 -19.81
N LEU A 279 0.90 -2.35 -19.77
CA LEU A 279 1.13 -1.25 -18.82
C LEU A 279 1.09 -1.73 -17.38
N GLN A 280 0.09 -2.55 -17.01
CA GLN A 280 -0.04 -3.13 -15.68
C GLN A 280 1.17 -4.02 -15.32
N MET A 281 1.66 -4.85 -16.26
CA MET A 281 2.87 -5.64 -16.04
C MET A 281 4.09 -4.75 -15.81
N LEU A 282 4.31 -3.75 -16.66
CA LEU A 282 5.44 -2.82 -16.53
C LEU A 282 5.40 -2.05 -15.20
N THR A 283 4.22 -1.61 -14.81
CA THR A 283 4.03 -0.89 -13.53
C THR A 283 4.30 -1.81 -12.36
N GLY A 284 3.83 -3.07 -12.40
CA GLY A 284 4.07 -4.07 -11.37
C GLY A 284 5.54 -4.41 -11.20
N GLU A 285 6.29 -4.63 -12.29
CA GLU A 285 7.74 -4.87 -12.27
C GLU A 285 8.50 -3.66 -11.68
N SER A 286 8.12 -2.44 -12.10
CA SER A 286 8.74 -1.22 -11.59
C SER A 286 8.44 -1.00 -10.10
N ALA A 287 7.19 -1.22 -9.67
CA ALA A 287 6.78 -1.14 -8.28
C ALA A 287 7.49 -2.19 -7.41
N PHE A 288 7.67 -3.41 -7.94
CA PHE A 288 8.43 -4.47 -7.26
C PHE A 288 9.89 -4.06 -7.01
N LEU A 289 10.58 -3.53 -8.02
CA LEU A 289 11.97 -3.06 -7.87
C LEU A 289 12.08 -1.95 -6.83
N ILE A 290 11.23 -0.92 -6.92
CA ILE A 290 11.28 0.21 -6.00
C ILE A 290 10.94 -0.22 -4.58
N ARG A 291 9.95 -1.10 -4.41
CA ARG A 291 9.61 -1.70 -3.12
C ARG A 291 10.80 -2.42 -2.50
N THR A 292 11.56 -3.16 -3.31
CA THR A 292 12.77 -3.87 -2.89
C THR A 292 13.82 -2.92 -2.33
N PHE A 293 14.17 -1.88 -3.10
CA PHE A 293 15.15 -0.88 -2.67
C PHE A 293 14.67 -0.11 -1.44
N PHE A 294 13.38 0.24 -1.41
CA PHE A 294 12.81 0.96 -0.28
C PHE A 294 12.92 0.17 1.03
N PHE A 295 12.51 -1.10 1.06
CA PHE A 295 12.56 -1.89 2.28
C PHE A 295 14.00 -2.19 2.74
N LEU A 296 14.92 -2.36 1.81
CA LEU A 296 16.34 -2.48 2.16
C LEU A 296 16.86 -1.17 2.77
N LEU A 297 16.61 -0.04 2.15
CA LEU A 297 17.04 1.27 2.68
C LEU A 297 16.34 1.59 4.00
N PHE A 298 15.04 1.28 4.15
CA PHE A 298 14.36 1.42 5.41
C PHE A 298 15.04 0.59 6.52
N GLY A 299 15.37 -0.67 6.24
CA GLY A 299 16.15 -1.49 7.16
C GLY A 299 17.50 -0.87 7.51
N PHE A 300 18.14 -0.25 6.53
CA PHE A 300 19.43 0.42 6.71
C PHE A 300 19.34 1.67 7.61
N THR A 301 18.22 2.36 7.69
CA THR A 301 18.04 3.50 8.61
C THR A 301 17.92 3.08 10.08
N ILE A 302 17.77 1.79 10.37
CA ILE A 302 17.57 1.27 11.73
C ILE A 302 18.89 1.04 12.44
N MET A 303 19.11 1.75 13.54
CA MET A 303 20.26 1.53 14.44
C MET A 303 19.96 0.43 15.46
N VAL A 304 20.67 -0.69 15.38
CA VAL A 304 20.46 -1.86 16.26
C VAL A 304 20.60 -1.51 17.74
N LYS A 305 21.49 -0.58 18.07
CA LYS A 305 21.73 -0.13 19.46
C LYS A 305 20.46 0.44 20.12
N GLU A 306 19.65 1.14 19.38
CA GLU A 306 18.42 1.73 19.87
C GLU A 306 17.29 0.71 20.10
N MET A 307 17.36 -0.44 19.42
CA MET A 307 16.38 -1.52 19.57
C MET A 307 16.46 -2.25 20.91
N GLY A 308 17.54 -2.07 21.70
CA GLY A 308 17.70 -2.70 23.01
C GLY A 308 16.70 -2.20 24.08
N ASN A 309 15.92 -1.18 23.81
CA ASN A 309 14.97 -0.63 24.77
C ASN A 309 13.65 -1.43 24.80
N PHE A 310 13.44 -2.18 25.88
CA PHE A 310 12.23 -2.99 26.08
C PHE A 310 10.92 -2.19 25.97
N ARG A 311 10.94 -0.90 26.31
CA ARG A 311 9.74 -0.04 26.19
C ARG A 311 9.23 0.06 24.74
N LEU A 312 10.13 0.03 23.74
CA LEU A 312 9.74 0.08 22.32
C LEU A 312 8.92 -1.15 21.94
N PHE A 313 9.33 -2.34 22.41
CA PHE A 313 8.59 -3.59 22.21
C PHE A 313 7.22 -3.55 22.88
N LEU A 314 7.15 -3.01 24.09
CA LEU A 314 5.88 -2.87 24.83
C LEU A 314 4.92 -1.95 24.08
N TRP A 315 5.39 -0.79 23.61
CA TRP A 315 4.56 0.16 22.83
C TRP A 315 4.10 -0.47 21.51
N GLY A 316 4.98 -1.12 20.78
CA GLY A 316 4.64 -1.83 19.55
C GLY A 316 3.60 -2.93 19.79
N ALA A 317 3.74 -3.71 20.87
CA ALA A 317 2.79 -4.76 21.24
C ALA A 317 1.40 -4.18 21.62
N ILE A 318 1.35 -3.09 22.37
CA ILE A 318 0.09 -2.41 22.71
C ILE A 318 -0.61 -1.89 21.45
N ILE A 319 0.12 -1.21 20.56
CA ILE A 319 -0.42 -0.67 19.32
C ILE A 319 -1.01 -1.80 18.47
N ILE A 320 -0.26 -2.88 18.25
CA ILE A 320 -0.74 -3.99 17.42
C ILE A 320 -1.91 -4.74 18.07
N ALA A 321 -1.94 -4.84 19.39
CA ALA A 321 -3.06 -5.43 20.12
C ALA A 321 -4.35 -4.61 19.92
N VAL A 322 -4.29 -3.29 20.03
CA VAL A 322 -5.43 -2.39 19.76
C VAL A 322 -5.94 -2.56 18.33
N ILE A 323 -5.04 -2.54 17.36
CA ILE A 323 -5.35 -2.74 15.94
C ILE A 323 -6.05 -4.07 15.72
N PHE A 324 -5.51 -5.15 16.28
CA PHE A 324 -6.05 -6.49 16.12
C PHE A 324 -7.41 -6.65 16.78
N ILE A 325 -7.60 -6.12 18.00
CA ILE A 325 -8.87 -6.17 18.73
C ILE A 325 -9.98 -5.46 17.94
N ILE A 326 -9.72 -4.27 17.41
CA ILE A 326 -10.70 -3.51 16.61
C ILE A 326 -11.06 -4.27 15.36
N ARG A 327 -10.07 -4.79 14.63
CA ARG A 327 -10.30 -5.58 13.44
C ARG A 327 -11.11 -6.85 13.73
N PHE A 328 -10.73 -7.57 14.78
CA PHE A 328 -11.44 -8.76 15.22
C PHE A 328 -12.90 -8.45 15.58
N ALA A 329 -13.12 -7.43 16.39
CA ALA A 329 -14.46 -7.02 16.81
C ALA A 329 -15.33 -6.65 15.61
N TYR A 330 -14.82 -5.80 14.72
CA TYR A 330 -15.57 -5.38 13.54
C TYR A 330 -15.90 -6.56 12.60
N LEU A 331 -14.92 -7.40 12.25
CA LEU A 331 -15.16 -8.53 11.37
C LEU A 331 -16.10 -9.56 12.00
N ARG A 332 -16.03 -9.74 13.32
CA ARG A 332 -16.95 -10.66 14.05
C ARG A 332 -18.39 -10.19 14.01
N ILE A 333 -18.62 -8.87 14.08
CA ILE A 333 -19.96 -8.27 14.02
C ILE A 333 -20.45 -8.23 12.55
N SER A 334 -19.60 -7.83 11.61
CA SER A 334 -19.97 -7.60 10.21
C SER A 334 -20.11 -8.89 9.40
N THR A 335 -19.50 -10.00 9.83
CA THR A 335 -19.44 -11.24 9.06
C THR A 335 -20.18 -12.37 9.77
N ARG A 336 -21.18 -12.97 9.10
CA ARG A 336 -21.95 -14.13 9.64
C ARG A 336 -21.23 -15.47 9.53
N GLY A 337 -20.03 -15.52 8.90
CA GLY A 337 -19.25 -16.72 8.67
C GLY A 337 -17.89 -16.74 9.35
N SER A 338 -16.97 -17.59 8.88
CA SER A 338 -15.60 -17.65 9.35
C SER A 338 -14.86 -16.36 8.96
N ILE A 339 -14.33 -15.66 9.97
CA ILE A 339 -13.53 -14.44 9.83
C ILE A 339 -12.03 -14.74 9.61
N THR A 340 -11.64 -16.01 9.64
CA THR A 340 -10.28 -16.45 9.35
C THR A 340 -10.16 -16.82 7.88
N PRO A 341 -9.09 -16.44 7.17
CA PRO A 341 -7.87 -15.78 7.65
C PRO A 341 -7.94 -14.24 7.69
N GLU A 342 -9.03 -13.60 7.23
CA GLU A 342 -9.14 -12.17 7.01
C GLU A 342 -8.75 -11.33 8.24
N VAL A 343 -9.08 -11.81 9.45
CA VAL A 343 -8.77 -11.10 10.69
C VAL A 343 -7.26 -10.91 10.92
N PHE A 344 -6.46 -11.86 10.46
CA PHE A 344 -5.01 -11.83 10.61
C PHE A 344 -4.30 -11.10 9.46
N ILE A 345 -4.97 -10.97 8.31
CA ILE A 345 -4.38 -10.31 7.12
C ILE A 345 -4.59 -8.81 7.21
N ALA A 346 -3.77 -8.18 8.02
CA ALA A 346 -3.72 -6.72 8.18
C ALA A 346 -2.27 -6.25 8.35
N PRO A 347 -1.37 -6.59 7.41
CA PRO A 347 0.03 -6.19 7.54
C PRO A 347 0.18 -4.68 7.38
N ARG A 348 1.19 -4.13 8.05
CA ARG A 348 1.72 -2.80 7.77
C ARG A 348 2.80 -2.94 6.71
N GLY A 349 3.09 -1.86 5.98
CA GLY A 349 4.00 -1.95 4.85
C GLY A 349 4.54 -0.61 4.40
N LEU A 350 4.86 -0.51 3.12
CA LEU A 350 5.55 0.64 2.54
C LEU A 350 4.78 1.95 2.75
N ILE A 351 3.48 1.97 2.49
CA ILE A 351 2.66 3.19 2.63
C ILE A 351 2.66 3.69 4.08
N ASN A 352 2.57 2.78 5.06
CA ASN A 352 2.62 3.13 6.48
C ASN A 352 3.95 3.81 6.83
N ILE A 353 5.06 3.24 6.35
CA ILE A 353 6.41 3.76 6.61
C ILE A 353 6.59 5.11 5.93
N LEU A 354 6.19 5.24 4.67
CA LEU A 354 6.31 6.48 3.91
C LEU A 354 5.53 7.62 4.52
N LEU A 355 4.25 7.41 4.83
CA LEU A 355 3.43 8.45 5.46
C LEU A 355 3.97 8.82 6.84
N PHE A 356 4.47 7.84 7.60
CA PHE A 356 5.07 8.11 8.89
C PHE A 356 6.34 8.98 8.76
N LEU A 357 7.23 8.68 7.82
CA LEU A 357 8.44 9.46 7.54
C LEU A 357 8.13 10.84 6.93
N SER A 358 6.95 11.01 6.34
CA SER A 358 6.48 12.28 5.78
C SER A 358 5.84 13.21 6.84
N ILE A 359 5.74 12.78 8.11
CA ILE A 359 5.24 13.63 9.18
C ILE A 359 6.23 14.78 9.42
N PRO A 360 5.80 16.06 9.32
CA PRO A 360 6.66 17.20 9.61
C PRO A 360 7.25 17.13 11.02
N ALA A 361 8.50 17.56 11.20
CA ALA A 361 9.23 17.45 12.46
C ALA A 361 8.48 18.03 13.68
N HIS A 362 7.73 19.13 13.49
CA HIS A 362 6.94 19.76 14.55
C HIS A 362 5.68 18.97 14.95
N LEU A 363 5.26 17.98 14.16
CA LEU A 363 4.14 17.07 14.43
C LEU A 363 4.62 15.64 14.72
N ALA A 364 5.90 15.36 14.55
CA ALA A 364 6.48 14.06 14.83
C ALA A 364 6.52 13.80 16.36
N SER A 365 6.21 12.56 16.74
CA SER A 365 6.27 12.15 18.15
C SER A 365 7.68 11.71 18.53
N SER A 366 8.14 12.10 19.72
CA SER A 366 9.38 11.58 20.29
C SER A 366 9.22 10.14 20.81
N VAL A 367 7.99 9.72 21.14
CA VAL A 367 7.68 8.38 21.69
C VAL A 367 7.40 7.38 20.57
N ILE A 368 6.55 7.78 19.61
CA ILE A 368 6.23 6.99 18.44
C ILE A 368 7.24 7.35 17.35
N ASN A 369 8.32 6.60 17.30
CA ASN A 369 9.43 6.81 16.38
C ASN A 369 9.55 5.65 15.37
N GLN A 370 10.54 5.72 14.49
CA GLN A 370 10.79 4.70 13.47
C GLN A 370 11.02 3.28 14.04
N TYR A 371 11.53 3.16 15.26
CA TYR A 371 11.74 1.86 15.92
C TYR A 371 10.44 1.23 16.37
N VAL A 372 9.52 2.01 16.95
CA VAL A 372 8.15 1.54 17.27
C VAL A 372 7.42 1.14 16.00
N LEU A 373 7.54 1.94 14.93
CA LEU A 373 6.97 1.62 13.62
C LEU A 373 7.50 0.29 13.08
N LEU A 374 8.81 0.04 13.16
CA LEU A 374 9.43 -1.22 12.75
C LEU A 374 8.89 -2.40 13.55
N ILE A 375 8.74 -2.25 14.86
CA ILE A 375 8.22 -3.31 15.73
C ILE A 375 6.75 -3.61 15.38
N VAL A 376 5.91 -2.58 15.20
CA VAL A 376 4.52 -2.74 14.74
C VAL A 376 4.47 -3.43 13.38
N PHE A 377 5.34 -3.04 12.45
CA PHE A 377 5.48 -3.66 11.14
C PHE A 377 5.79 -5.17 11.29
N ILE A 378 6.86 -5.52 12.03
CA ILE A 378 7.28 -6.91 12.24
C ILE A 378 6.16 -7.72 12.92
N PHE A 379 5.54 -7.21 13.98
CA PHE A 379 4.46 -7.91 14.68
C PHE A 379 3.24 -8.13 13.78
N SER A 380 2.89 -7.15 12.96
CA SER A 380 1.79 -7.30 11.99
C SER A 380 2.07 -8.42 10.98
N LEU A 381 3.31 -8.58 10.55
CA LEU A 381 3.73 -9.66 9.65
C LEU A 381 3.71 -11.03 10.35
N PHE A 382 4.15 -11.12 11.59
CA PHE A 382 4.05 -12.37 12.37
C PHE A 382 2.61 -12.82 12.58
N LEU A 383 1.71 -11.89 12.92
CA LEU A 383 0.27 -12.20 13.02
C LEU A 383 -0.29 -12.71 11.69
N MET A 384 0.09 -12.07 10.58
CA MET A 384 -0.32 -12.48 9.25
C MET A 384 0.18 -13.89 8.90
N ILE A 385 1.45 -14.20 9.19
CA ILE A 385 2.04 -15.54 8.97
C ILE A 385 1.28 -16.58 9.80
N TRP A 386 1.03 -16.29 11.08
CA TRP A 386 0.30 -17.18 11.96
C TRP A 386 -1.13 -17.44 11.44
N GLY A 387 -1.84 -16.41 11.01
CA GLY A 387 -3.13 -16.54 10.37
C GLY A 387 -3.11 -17.39 9.10
N GLY A 388 -2.09 -17.20 8.24
CA GLY A 388 -1.89 -17.98 7.03
C GLY A 388 -1.57 -19.45 7.28
N ILE A 389 -0.83 -19.78 8.36
CA ILE A 389 -0.50 -21.15 8.76
C ILE A 389 -1.72 -21.81 9.41
N SER A 390 -2.46 -21.08 10.24
CA SER A 390 -3.66 -21.58 10.93
C SER A 390 -4.83 -21.82 9.98
N TRP A 391 -4.78 -21.25 8.77
CA TRP A 391 -5.76 -21.50 7.73
C TRP A 391 -5.55 -22.89 7.12
N LYS A 392 -6.38 -23.85 7.54
CA LYS A 392 -6.49 -25.14 6.86
C LYS A 392 -7.39 -24.95 5.63
N LYS A 393 -6.82 -25.16 4.44
CA LYS A 393 -7.61 -25.20 3.20
C LYS A 393 -8.79 -26.18 3.40
N PRO A 394 -10.05 -25.79 3.17
CA PRO A 394 -11.16 -26.73 3.22
C PRO A 394 -10.81 -27.92 2.33
N ARG A 395 -11.01 -29.14 2.81
CA ARG A 395 -10.74 -30.34 2.02
C ARG A 395 -11.56 -30.29 0.73
N SER A 396 -10.88 -30.49 -0.37
CA SER A 396 -11.29 -30.38 -1.77
C SER A 396 -12.69 -30.95 -2.18
N GLY A 397 -13.36 -31.70 -1.32
CA GLY A 397 -14.69 -32.26 -1.61
C GLY A 397 -15.87 -31.27 -1.50
N LYS A 398 -15.73 -30.15 -0.78
CA LYS A 398 -16.82 -29.15 -0.69
C LYS A 398 -16.72 -28.04 -1.74
N GLU A 399 -15.50 -27.69 -2.18
CA GLU A 399 -15.32 -26.71 -3.28
C GLU A 399 -15.83 -27.29 -4.63
N ILE A 400 -15.67 -28.57 -4.85
CA ILE A 400 -16.19 -29.24 -6.07
C ILE A 400 -17.72 -29.24 -6.09
N ILE A 401 -18.39 -29.39 -4.95
CA ILE A 401 -19.85 -29.38 -4.85
C ILE A 401 -20.42 -27.99 -5.01
N GLU A 402 -19.74 -26.92 -4.49
CA GLU A 402 -20.18 -25.54 -4.73
C GLU A 402 -19.96 -25.10 -6.19
N GLU A 403 -18.83 -25.46 -6.81
CA GLU A 403 -18.57 -25.16 -8.22
C GLU A 403 -19.53 -25.91 -9.17
N VAL A 404 -19.84 -27.18 -8.88
CA VAL A 404 -20.81 -27.96 -9.64
C VAL A 404 -22.24 -27.48 -9.38
N GLY A 405 -22.55 -26.99 -8.18
CA GLY A 405 -23.84 -26.38 -7.83
C GLY A 405 -24.08 -25.04 -8.52
N GLU A 406 -23.06 -24.20 -8.66
CA GLU A 406 -23.17 -22.94 -9.42
C GLU A 406 -23.30 -23.16 -10.94
N ILE A 407 -22.62 -24.17 -11.50
CA ILE A 407 -22.75 -24.51 -12.92
C ILE A 407 -24.15 -25.10 -13.23
N SER A 408 -24.73 -25.84 -12.29
CA SER A 408 -26.08 -26.45 -12.46
C SER A 408 -27.20 -25.42 -12.25
N SER A 409 -26.96 -24.28 -11.65
CA SER A 409 -27.95 -23.20 -11.48
C SER A 409 -27.89 -22.14 -12.60
N THR A 410 -26.90 -22.26 -13.50
CA THR A 410 -26.71 -21.35 -14.66
C THR A 410 -27.01 -22.04 -16.01
N LEU A 411 -27.41 -23.31 -16.01
CA LEU A 411 -28.03 -24.04 -17.13
C LEU A 411 -29.53 -24.17 -16.89
#